data_62017dfa7982da7785aa0d1beae85ecf
#
_entry.id   62017dfa7982da7785aa0d1beae85ecf
#
_cell.length_a   1.000
_cell.length_b   1.000
_cell.length_c   1.000
_cell.angle_alpha   90.00
_cell.angle_beta   90.00
_cell.angle_gamma   90.00
#
_symmetry.space_group_name_H-M   'P 1'
#
loop_
_entity.id
_entity.type
_entity.pdbx_description
1 polymer ?
#
loop_
_entity_poly.entity_id
_entity_poly.type
_entity_poly.pdbx_seq_one_letter_code
_entity_poly.pdbx_strand_id
1 'polypeptide(L)'
;GWDKLAVRVGLSADMAARNAQMTKAASKPQEMSKLLPTSLHETRTEYYDDTSATLFEASVIHCHALSDDEVDGMNFSSEVPDVPSHAIALDRTLFYPEGGGQLGDQGKLVIDGKDIAVVDTRMEDGVIMHLTKGGMDVGKRVNGHIDWNRRKQLMDHHTAIHIVGGAAREVLGPHIWQAGSNKGAKYARLDITHFSRISRDQLDIIEDRANQIIESETKIEKVILDRAEAD
;
A
#
# COMPACT_ATOMS: atom_id res chain seq x y z
N GLY A 1 8.09 15.58 9.13
CA GLY A 1 8.60 16.59 8.30
C GLY A 1 8.92 16.13 6.90
N TRP A 2 8.71 17.04 5.97
CA TRP A 2 9.00 16.88 4.54
C TRP A 2 10.50 17.01 4.20
N ASP A 3 11.34 17.22 5.20
CA ASP A 3 12.75 17.63 5.07
C ASP A 3 13.64 16.67 4.27
N LYS A 4 13.11 15.51 3.88
CA LYS A 4 13.86 14.48 3.14
C LYS A 4 13.15 13.97 1.89
N LEU A 5 11.95 14.50 1.58
CA LEU A 5 11.24 14.09 0.38
C LEU A 5 11.73 14.93 -0.81
N ALA A 6 12.48 14.31 -1.70
CA ALA A 6 12.83 14.87 -3.00
C ALA A 6 12.21 13.99 -4.09
N VAL A 7 11.52 14.62 -5.02
CA VAL A 7 10.95 13.94 -6.18
C VAL A 7 11.96 13.98 -7.33
N ARG A 8 12.25 12.82 -7.90
CA ARG A 8 12.95 12.69 -9.18
C ARG A 8 12.02 12.03 -10.18
N VAL A 9 11.81 12.68 -11.30
CA VAL A 9 10.97 12.18 -12.38
C VAL A 9 11.85 11.63 -13.50
N GLY A 10 11.61 10.37 -13.88
CA GLY A 10 12.34 9.71 -14.95
C GLY A 10 11.42 8.87 -15.80
N LEU A 11 11.77 8.74 -17.10
CA LEU A 11 11.08 7.79 -18.00
C LEU A 11 11.78 6.43 -17.92
N SER A 12 11.01 5.38 -17.67
CA SER A 12 11.50 4.01 -17.87
C SER A 12 11.46 3.68 -19.34
N ALA A 13 12.61 3.31 -19.93
CA ALA A 13 12.70 2.89 -21.34
C ALA A 13 11.95 1.58 -21.65
N ASP A 14 11.44 0.89 -20.63
CA ASP A 14 10.89 -0.47 -20.71
C ASP A 14 9.35 -0.53 -20.60
N MET A 15 8.67 0.57 -20.93
CA MET A 15 7.20 0.67 -20.76
C MET A 15 6.41 -0.30 -21.63
N ALA A 16 6.89 -0.65 -22.84
CA ALA A 16 6.16 -1.53 -23.75
C ALA A 16 6.18 -3.02 -23.27
N ALA A 17 7.31 -3.48 -22.74
CA ALA A 17 7.44 -4.84 -22.21
C ALA A 17 6.72 -4.98 -20.86
N ARG A 18 6.71 -3.93 -20.04
CA ARG A 18 6.01 -3.91 -18.75
C ARG A 18 4.49 -3.78 -18.88
N ASN A 19 3.97 -3.03 -19.85
CA ASN A 19 2.53 -3.00 -20.12
C ASN A 19 2.00 -4.37 -20.56
N ALA A 20 2.77 -5.14 -21.30
CA ALA A 20 2.40 -6.52 -21.65
C ALA A 20 2.41 -7.48 -20.45
N GLN A 21 3.27 -7.24 -19.44
CA GLN A 21 3.25 -7.96 -18.16
C GLN A 21 2.16 -7.46 -17.21
N MET A 22 1.84 -6.17 -17.24
CA MET A 22 0.78 -5.59 -16.40
C MET A 22 -0.63 -5.97 -16.84
N THR A 23 -0.87 -6.12 -18.16
CA THR A 23 -2.13 -6.72 -18.65
C THR A 23 -2.27 -8.20 -18.27
N LYS A 24 -1.16 -8.90 -18.01
CA LYS A 24 -1.17 -10.24 -17.39
C LYS A 24 -1.27 -10.20 -15.87
N ALA A 25 -0.77 -9.17 -15.20
CA ALA A 25 -0.85 -9.00 -13.73
C ALA A 25 -2.19 -8.38 -13.26
N ALA A 26 -3.00 -7.83 -14.16
CA ALA A 26 -4.44 -7.62 -13.95
C ALA A 26 -5.24 -8.94 -13.99
N SER A 27 -4.53 -10.08 -13.90
CA SER A 27 -5.09 -11.41 -13.76
C SER A 27 -5.75 -11.52 -12.40
N LYS A 28 -7.07 -11.68 -12.44
CA LYS A 28 -8.01 -12.16 -11.42
C LYS A 28 -7.57 -11.93 -9.97
N PRO A 29 -8.41 -11.25 -9.16
CA PRO A 29 -8.26 -11.32 -7.71
C PRO A 29 -8.19 -12.81 -7.39
N GLN A 30 -7.05 -13.25 -6.89
CA GLN A 30 -6.91 -14.62 -6.48
C GLN A 30 -7.74 -14.74 -5.22
N GLU A 31 -8.63 -15.73 -5.21
CA GLU A 31 -9.67 -15.98 -4.22
C GLU A 31 -9.08 -16.18 -2.83
N MET A 32 -8.61 -15.09 -2.19
CA MET A 32 -8.31 -15.06 -0.76
C MET A 32 -9.58 -15.31 0.06
N SER A 33 -10.75 -15.06 -0.53
CA SER A 33 -12.06 -15.41 0.04
C SER A 33 -12.18 -16.88 0.49
N LYS A 34 -11.40 -17.79 -0.08
CA LYS A 34 -11.33 -19.18 0.38
C LYS A 34 -10.58 -19.36 1.70
N LEU A 35 -9.77 -18.40 2.11
CA LEU A 35 -9.00 -18.46 3.36
C LEU A 35 -9.84 -18.02 4.56
N LEU A 36 -10.96 -17.35 4.32
CA LEU A 36 -11.80 -16.76 5.35
C LEU A 36 -13.11 -17.54 5.50
N PRO A 37 -13.49 -17.92 6.74
CA PRO A 37 -14.85 -18.36 7.02
C PRO A 37 -15.84 -17.22 6.72
N THR A 38 -16.96 -17.56 6.09
CA THR A 38 -18.04 -16.61 5.78
C THR A 38 -18.69 -15.96 7.02
N SER A 39 -18.34 -16.40 8.20
CA SER A 39 -18.86 -15.90 9.49
C SER A 39 -17.98 -14.83 10.13
N LEU A 40 -16.84 -14.47 9.53
CA LEU A 40 -16.01 -13.41 10.08
C LEU A 40 -16.63 -12.04 9.83
N HIS A 41 -16.59 -11.20 10.86
CA HIS A 41 -16.96 -9.79 10.73
C HIS A 41 -15.80 -8.98 10.18
N GLU A 42 -16.12 -7.83 9.57
CA GLU A 42 -15.12 -6.87 9.11
C GLU A 42 -14.17 -6.51 10.25
N THR A 43 -12.88 -6.36 9.91
CA THR A 43 -11.85 -5.94 10.86
C THR A 43 -12.03 -4.46 11.19
N ARG A 44 -12.07 -4.12 12.48
CA ARG A 44 -12.05 -2.71 12.90
C ARG A 44 -10.68 -2.11 12.55
N THR A 45 -10.69 -1.11 11.66
CA THR A 45 -9.49 -0.43 11.18
C THR A 45 -9.27 0.87 11.94
N GLU A 46 -8.07 1.07 12.51
CA GLU A 46 -7.74 2.25 13.32
C GLU A 46 -6.56 3.06 12.71
N TYR A 47 -6.01 2.64 11.57
CA TYR A 47 -4.85 3.30 10.93
C TYR A 47 -5.18 4.68 10.32
N TYR A 48 -6.46 5.06 10.25
CA TYR A 48 -6.88 6.40 9.84
C TYR A 48 -7.16 7.33 11.01
N ASP A 49 -7.40 6.80 12.21
CA ASP A 49 -7.72 7.60 13.40
C ASP A 49 -6.45 8.28 13.93
N ASP A 50 -5.34 7.55 13.99
CA ASP A 50 -4.01 8.06 14.26
C ASP A 50 -2.99 7.39 13.32
N THR A 51 -2.59 8.14 12.29
CA THR A 51 -1.65 7.64 11.28
C THR A 51 -0.24 7.42 11.81
N SER A 52 0.09 7.97 12.99
CA SER A 52 1.39 7.83 13.65
C SER A 52 1.44 6.68 14.67
N ALA A 53 0.28 6.12 15.02
CA ALA A 53 0.21 5.00 15.95
C ALA A 53 0.87 3.75 15.35
N THR A 54 1.75 3.14 16.14
CA THR A 54 2.54 1.98 15.70
C THR A 54 2.37 0.76 16.59
N LEU A 55 1.66 0.92 17.71
CA LEU A 55 1.45 -0.11 18.72
C LEU A 55 -0.05 -0.25 19.02
N PHE A 56 -0.54 -1.47 19.10
CA PHE A 56 -1.92 -1.76 19.47
C PHE A 56 -2.05 -3.14 20.08
N GLU A 57 -3.16 -3.35 20.81
CA GLU A 57 -3.57 -4.66 21.30
C GLU A 57 -4.78 -5.14 20.52
N ALA A 58 -4.82 -6.44 20.22
CA ALA A 58 -5.93 -7.07 19.52
C ALA A 58 -6.10 -8.51 19.96
N SER A 59 -7.22 -9.14 19.55
CA SER A 59 -7.47 -10.56 19.72
C SER A 59 -7.43 -11.28 18.39
N VAL A 60 -6.83 -12.47 18.36
CA VAL A 60 -6.84 -13.35 17.20
C VAL A 60 -8.24 -13.90 17.00
N ILE A 61 -8.89 -13.59 15.86
CA ILE A 61 -10.23 -14.10 15.53
C ILE A 61 -10.20 -15.23 14.52
N HIS A 62 -9.10 -15.35 13.75
CA HIS A 62 -8.90 -16.44 12.81
C HIS A 62 -7.40 -16.66 12.56
N CYS A 63 -7.03 -17.91 12.32
CA CYS A 63 -5.66 -18.31 11.92
C CYS A 63 -5.77 -19.48 10.96
N HIS A 64 -5.22 -19.30 9.77
CA HIS A 64 -5.18 -20.30 8.71
C HIS A 64 -3.72 -20.60 8.33
N ALA A 65 -3.32 -21.88 8.35
CA ALA A 65 -2.04 -22.31 7.84
C ALA A 65 -2.09 -22.36 6.31
N LEU A 66 -1.20 -21.63 5.66
CA LEU A 66 -1.14 -21.55 4.21
C LEU A 66 -0.48 -22.79 3.61
N SER A 67 -1.10 -23.38 2.60
CA SER A 67 -0.49 -24.40 1.75
C SER A 67 0.44 -23.77 0.70
N ASP A 68 1.34 -24.57 0.13
CA ASP A 68 2.24 -24.10 -0.93
C ASP A 68 1.46 -23.58 -2.15
N ASP A 69 0.36 -24.24 -2.53
CA ASP A 69 -0.49 -23.82 -3.65
C ASP A 69 -1.16 -22.45 -3.38
N GLU A 70 -1.58 -22.18 -2.14
CA GLU A 70 -2.14 -20.89 -1.76
C GLU A 70 -1.09 -19.79 -1.81
N VAL A 71 0.12 -20.06 -1.33
CA VAL A 71 1.26 -19.14 -1.36
C VAL A 71 1.70 -18.86 -2.79
N ASP A 72 1.89 -19.89 -3.62
CA ASP A 72 2.29 -19.77 -5.04
C ASP A 72 1.26 -18.97 -5.83
N GLY A 73 0.03 -19.10 -5.41
CA GLY A 73 -1.04 -18.33 -5.97
C GLY A 73 -1.05 -16.86 -5.56
N MET A 74 -0.40 -16.44 -4.50
CA MET A 74 -0.32 -15.06 -4.06
C MET A 74 0.76 -14.30 -4.84
N ASN A 75 0.38 -13.19 -5.48
CA ASN A 75 1.35 -12.31 -6.12
C ASN A 75 1.99 -11.41 -5.07
N PHE A 76 3.19 -11.75 -4.62
CA PHE A 76 3.96 -10.91 -3.71
C PHE A 76 4.80 -9.87 -4.45
N SER A 77 4.87 -8.68 -3.87
CA SER A 77 5.88 -7.70 -4.27
C SER A 77 7.28 -8.24 -3.94
N SER A 78 8.28 -7.85 -4.76
CA SER A 78 9.70 -8.12 -4.46
C SER A 78 10.20 -7.49 -3.16
N GLU A 79 9.38 -6.67 -2.51
CA GLU A 79 9.67 -6.07 -1.21
C GLU A 79 9.12 -6.88 -0.03
N VAL A 80 8.39 -7.96 -0.28
CA VAL A 80 8.00 -8.92 0.77
C VAL A 80 9.24 -9.77 1.10
N PRO A 81 9.76 -9.69 2.34
CA PRO A 81 11.09 -10.22 2.64
C PRO A 81 11.14 -11.75 2.72
N ASP A 82 9.99 -12.35 3.01
CA ASP A 82 9.87 -13.78 3.29
C ASP A 82 8.53 -14.36 2.84
N VAL A 83 8.51 -15.64 2.55
CA VAL A 83 7.28 -16.39 2.26
C VAL A 83 6.47 -16.56 3.56
N PRO A 84 5.20 -16.15 3.61
CA PRO A 84 4.35 -16.39 4.77
C PRO A 84 4.00 -17.87 4.94
N SER A 85 3.69 -18.27 6.16
CA SER A 85 3.21 -19.62 6.49
C SER A 85 1.77 -19.62 7.02
N HIS A 86 1.27 -18.47 7.44
CA HIS A 86 -0.09 -18.33 7.99
C HIS A 86 -0.72 -17.00 7.58
N ALA A 87 -2.06 -17.02 7.52
CA ALA A 87 -2.89 -15.83 7.42
C ALA A 87 -3.67 -15.67 8.73
N ILE A 88 -3.51 -14.52 9.40
CA ILE A 88 -4.12 -14.24 10.70
C ILE A 88 -5.06 -13.04 10.57
N ALA A 89 -6.31 -13.20 10.99
CA ALA A 89 -7.25 -12.10 11.16
C ALA A 89 -7.35 -11.72 12.65
N LEU A 90 -7.39 -10.40 12.89
CA LEU A 90 -7.55 -9.80 14.21
C LEU A 90 -8.91 -9.07 14.29
N ASP A 91 -9.44 -8.89 15.51
CA ASP A 91 -10.67 -8.12 15.74
C ASP A 91 -10.50 -6.65 15.38
N ARG A 92 -9.29 -6.10 15.53
CA ARG A 92 -8.90 -4.76 15.10
C ARG A 92 -7.43 -4.68 14.71
N THR A 93 -7.05 -3.66 13.94
CA THR A 93 -5.67 -3.49 13.51
C THR A 93 -5.30 -2.05 13.17
N LEU A 94 -4.01 -1.73 13.36
CA LEU A 94 -3.34 -0.56 12.80
C LEU A 94 -2.56 -0.89 11.52
N PHE A 95 -2.40 -2.16 11.14
CA PHE A 95 -1.74 -2.53 9.88
C PHE A 95 -2.57 -2.09 8.69
N TYR A 96 -1.98 -1.29 7.81
CA TYR A 96 -2.58 -0.86 6.54
C TYR A 96 -2.48 -2.00 5.51
N PRO A 97 -3.59 -2.48 4.97
CA PRO A 97 -3.58 -3.50 3.93
C PRO A 97 -3.16 -2.92 2.59
N GLU A 98 -2.62 -3.74 1.70
CA GLU A 98 -2.34 -3.31 0.33
C GLU A 98 -3.59 -2.70 -0.30
N GLY A 99 -3.47 -1.47 -0.78
CA GLY A 99 -4.58 -0.74 -1.35
C GLY A 99 -4.17 0.57 -2.02
N GLY A 100 -4.94 0.99 -3.04
CA GLY A 100 -4.63 2.20 -3.80
C GLY A 100 -3.24 2.19 -4.45
N GLY A 101 -2.66 1.01 -4.70
CA GLY A 101 -1.31 0.82 -5.21
C GLY A 101 -0.21 1.01 -4.15
N GLN A 102 -0.54 1.23 -2.88
CA GLN A 102 0.39 1.20 -1.76
C GLN A 102 0.51 -0.23 -1.26
N LEU A 103 1.74 -0.71 -1.07
CA LEU A 103 1.99 -2.02 -0.49
C LEU A 103 1.51 -2.10 0.95
N GLY A 104 1.16 -3.32 1.37
CA GLY A 104 0.76 -3.60 2.74
C GLY A 104 1.89 -3.36 3.75
N ASP A 105 1.47 -3.06 4.97
CA ASP A 105 2.39 -2.91 6.08
C ASP A 105 3.08 -4.20 6.46
N GLN A 106 4.24 -4.03 7.03
CA GLN A 106 5.03 -5.07 7.66
C GLN A 106 5.27 -4.72 9.13
N GLY A 107 5.69 -5.71 9.90
CA GLY A 107 5.97 -5.53 11.32
C GLY A 107 5.97 -6.85 12.06
N LYS A 108 5.39 -6.87 13.27
CA LYS A 108 5.30 -8.10 14.06
C LYS A 108 4.06 -8.12 14.96
N LEU A 109 3.63 -9.33 15.26
CA LEU A 109 2.68 -9.63 16.33
C LEU A 109 3.44 -10.29 17.47
N VAL A 110 3.25 -9.81 18.70
CA VAL A 110 3.89 -10.36 19.91
C VAL A 110 2.85 -11.09 20.73
N ILE A 111 3.11 -12.37 21.01
CA ILE A 111 2.26 -13.23 21.83
C ILE A 111 3.13 -14.03 22.82
N ASP A 112 2.77 -13.99 24.10
CA ASP A 112 3.49 -14.71 25.16
C ASP A 112 5.03 -14.46 25.12
N GLY A 113 5.44 -13.23 24.78
CA GLY A 113 6.84 -12.81 24.67
C GLY A 113 7.56 -13.29 23.39
N LYS A 114 6.85 -13.91 22.45
CA LYS A 114 7.40 -14.34 21.16
C LYS A 114 7.01 -13.38 20.06
N ASP A 115 7.98 -13.01 19.23
CA ASP A 115 7.77 -12.20 18.04
C ASP A 115 7.42 -13.08 16.85
N ILE A 116 6.32 -12.79 16.17
CA ILE A 116 5.94 -13.41 14.91
C ILE A 116 5.89 -12.33 13.84
N ALA A 117 6.74 -12.43 12.82
CA ALA A 117 6.86 -11.44 11.76
C ALA A 117 5.59 -11.40 10.92
N VAL A 118 5.07 -10.19 10.66
CA VAL A 118 4.08 -9.87 9.64
C VAL A 118 4.84 -9.42 8.40
N VAL A 119 4.78 -10.23 7.34
CA VAL A 119 5.55 -10.00 6.11
C VAL A 119 4.75 -9.24 5.04
N ASP A 120 3.43 -9.27 5.14
CA ASP A 120 2.52 -8.53 4.26
C ASP A 120 1.15 -8.40 4.95
N THR A 121 0.36 -7.42 4.51
CA THR A 121 -1.00 -7.19 5.02
C THR A 121 -1.94 -6.96 3.83
N ARG A 122 -3.04 -7.70 3.78
CA ARG A 122 -4.04 -7.67 2.70
C ARG A 122 -5.44 -7.58 3.26
N MET A 123 -6.38 -7.15 2.43
CA MET A 123 -7.79 -7.08 2.77
C MET A 123 -8.63 -7.89 1.78
N GLU A 124 -9.55 -8.68 2.30
CA GLU A 124 -10.55 -9.39 1.53
C GLU A 124 -11.90 -9.28 2.26
N ASP A 125 -12.92 -8.85 1.54
CA ASP A 125 -14.30 -8.70 2.07
C ASP A 125 -14.39 -7.94 3.42
N GLY A 126 -13.58 -6.88 3.58
CA GLY A 126 -13.52 -6.07 4.80
C GLY A 126 -12.71 -6.69 5.95
N VAL A 127 -12.21 -7.92 5.79
CA VAL A 127 -11.34 -8.60 6.76
C VAL A 127 -9.88 -8.34 6.41
N ILE A 128 -9.10 -7.85 7.38
CA ILE A 128 -7.67 -7.64 7.20
C ILE A 128 -6.90 -8.88 7.65
N MET A 129 -6.15 -9.43 6.71
CA MET A 129 -5.27 -10.57 6.93
C MET A 129 -3.82 -10.14 7.06
N HIS A 130 -3.22 -10.55 8.16
CA HIS A 130 -1.80 -10.41 8.45
C HIS A 130 -1.12 -11.70 7.99
N LEU A 131 -0.31 -11.61 6.94
CA LEU A 131 0.48 -12.73 6.43
C LEU A 131 1.74 -12.88 7.27
N THR A 132 1.89 -14.00 7.97
CA THR A 132 2.87 -14.17 9.05
C THR A 132 3.78 -15.38 8.86
N LYS A 133 4.91 -15.38 9.56
CA LYS A 133 5.89 -16.49 9.60
C LYS A 133 5.53 -17.59 10.62
N GLY A 134 4.39 -17.48 11.29
CA GLY A 134 3.94 -18.46 12.26
C GLY A 134 2.49 -18.26 12.66
N GLY A 135 1.86 -19.34 13.12
CA GLY A 135 0.46 -19.34 13.55
C GLY A 135 0.29 -18.90 15.00
N MET A 136 -0.96 -18.63 15.36
CA MET A 136 -1.40 -18.26 16.71
C MET A 136 -2.74 -18.92 17.01
N ASP A 137 -2.97 -19.21 18.28
CA ASP A 137 -4.26 -19.74 18.72
C ASP A 137 -5.35 -18.65 18.67
N VAL A 138 -6.52 -19.00 18.17
CA VAL A 138 -7.70 -18.14 18.18
C VAL A 138 -8.12 -17.84 19.61
N GLY A 139 -8.54 -16.60 19.87
CA GLY A 139 -8.92 -16.10 21.18
C GLY A 139 -7.77 -15.54 22.03
N LYS A 140 -6.53 -15.71 21.59
CA LYS A 140 -5.36 -15.11 22.26
C LYS A 140 -5.27 -13.61 22.00
N ARG A 141 -4.75 -12.87 23.00
CA ARG A 141 -4.38 -11.46 22.85
C ARG A 141 -2.98 -11.34 22.31
N VAL A 142 -2.79 -10.36 21.43
CA VAL A 142 -1.52 -10.04 20.78
C VAL A 142 -1.25 -8.55 20.84
N ASN A 143 0.02 -8.18 20.86
CA ASN A 143 0.46 -6.80 20.66
C ASN A 143 1.00 -6.65 19.23
N GLY A 144 0.39 -5.79 18.44
CA GLY A 144 0.84 -5.47 17.09
C GLY A 144 1.85 -4.33 17.10
N HIS A 145 2.92 -4.48 16.35
CA HIS A 145 3.98 -3.49 16.16
C HIS A 145 4.20 -3.24 14.67
N ILE A 146 3.89 -2.04 14.20
CA ILE A 146 4.10 -1.63 12.80
C ILE A 146 5.57 -1.29 12.58
N ASP A 147 6.16 -1.68 11.43
CA ASP A 147 7.41 -1.10 10.96
C ASP A 147 7.16 0.34 10.51
N TRP A 148 7.40 1.28 11.42
CA TRP A 148 7.15 2.70 11.18
C TRP A 148 8.00 3.28 10.06
N ASN A 149 9.25 2.86 9.95
CA ASN A 149 10.13 3.41 8.91
C ASN A 149 9.59 3.04 7.52
N ARG A 150 9.16 1.81 7.34
CA ARG A 150 8.51 1.35 6.12
C ARG A 150 7.17 2.06 5.89
N ARG A 151 6.28 2.09 6.88
CA ARG A 151 4.98 2.76 6.81
C ARG A 151 5.13 4.21 6.38
N LYS A 152 6.00 4.96 7.05
CA LYS A 152 6.26 6.36 6.73
C LYS A 152 6.72 6.55 5.30
N GLN A 153 7.65 5.73 4.83
CA GLN A 153 8.16 5.78 3.45
C GLN A 153 7.04 5.52 2.43
N LEU A 154 6.17 4.53 2.70
CA LEU A 154 5.02 4.24 1.84
C LEU A 154 4.03 5.40 1.80
N MET A 155 3.74 6.03 2.93
CA MET A 155 2.87 7.21 3.04
C MET A 155 3.47 8.42 2.30
N ASP A 156 4.76 8.66 2.46
CA ASP A 156 5.47 9.74 1.76
C ASP A 156 5.42 9.52 0.24
N HIS A 157 5.67 8.30 -0.23
CA HIS A 157 5.55 7.94 -1.65
C HIS A 157 4.11 8.06 -2.15
N HIS A 158 3.11 7.71 -1.33
CA HIS A 158 1.70 7.86 -1.71
C HIS A 158 1.36 9.33 -1.95
N THR A 159 1.75 10.20 -1.03
CA THR A 159 1.53 11.64 -1.17
C THR A 159 2.31 12.22 -2.35
N ALA A 160 3.57 11.80 -2.53
CA ALA A 160 4.39 12.25 -3.67
C ALA A 160 3.75 11.92 -5.03
N ILE A 161 3.12 10.74 -5.17
CA ILE A 161 2.41 10.36 -6.39
C ILE A 161 1.26 11.34 -6.70
N HIS A 162 0.50 11.77 -5.70
CA HIS A 162 -0.56 12.77 -5.89
C HIS A 162 0.00 14.14 -6.28
N ILE A 163 1.09 14.57 -5.63
CA ILE A 163 1.76 15.84 -5.97
C ILE A 163 2.30 15.82 -7.40
N VAL A 164 3.01 14.75 -7.79
CA VAL A 164 3.53 14.60 -9.16
C VAL A 164 2.40 14.54 -10.18
N GLY A 165 1.30 13.85 -9.87
CA GLY A 165 0.12 13.80 -10.74
C GLY A 165 -0.50 15.19 -10.96
N GLY A 166 -0.62 15.99 -9.91
CA GLY A 166 -1.08 17.38 -9.97
C GLY A 166 -0.13 18.25 -10.80
N ALA A 167 1.18 18.20 -10.51
CA ALA A 167 2.19 18.94 -11.27
C ALA A 167 2.21 18.54 -12.76
N ALA A 168 2.08 17.25 -13.07
CA ALA A 168 2.00 16.78 -14.45
C ALA A 168 0.74 17.33 -15.15
N ARG A 169 -0.39 17.40 -14.46
CA ARG A 169 -1.63 17.98 -15.01
C ARG A 169 -1.52 19.48 -15.24
N GLU A 170 -0.83 20.21 -14.37
CA GLU A 170 -0.56 21.65 -14.57
C GLU A 170 0.34 21.89 -15.79
N VAL A 171 1.37 21.05 -16.00
CA VAL A 171 2.39 21.24 -17.06
C VAL A 171 1.92 20.71 -18.42
N LEU A 172 1.27 19.53 -18.44
CA LEU A 172 0.90 18.81 -19.66
C LEU A 172 -0.55 19.05 -20.10
N GLY A 173 -1.39 19.50 -19.19
CA GLY A 173 -2.79 19.83 -19.45
C GLY A 173 -3.83 18.95 -18.77
N PRO A 174 -5.12 19.34 -18.84
CA PRO A 174 -6.21 18.73 -18.07
C PRO A 174 -6.56 17.28 -18.48
N HIS A 175 -6.04 16.79 -19.61
CA HIS A 175 -6.22 15.42 -20.07
C HIS A 175 -5.37 14.39 -19.30
N ILE A 176 -4.49 14.86 -18.40
CA ILE A 176 -3.68 13.98 -17.59
C ILE A 176 -4.52 13.38 -16.46
N TRP A 177 -4.60 12.05 -16.46
CA TRP A 177 -5.22 11.25 -15.41
C TRP A 177 -4.28 10.12 -14.99
N GLN A 178 -4.42 9.68 -13.75
CA GLN A 178 -3.72 8.50 -13.27
C GLN A 178 -4.29 7.24 -13.95
N ALA A 179 -3.46 6.55 -14.72
CA ALA A 179 -3.78 5.26 -15.34
C ALA A 179 -3.38 4.08 -14.43
N GLY A 180 -2.41 4.29 -13.54
CA GLY A 180 -1.96 3.30 -12.58
C GLY A 180 -0.93 3.90 -11.62
N SER A 181 -0.67 3.20 -10.54
CA SER A 181 0.40 3.56 -9.60
C SER A 181 0.86 2.38 -8.78
N ASN A 182 2.11 2.45 -8.32
CA ASN A 182 2.68 1.53 -7.35
C ASN A 182 3.52 2.33 -6.34
N LYS A 183 3.34 2.08 -5.05
CA LYS A 183 4.06 2.76 -3.97
C LYS A 183 4.71 1.69 -3.10
N GLY A 184 5.96 1.41 -3.39
CA GLY A 184 6.84 0.59 -2.57
C GLY A 184 7.67 1.44 -1.59
N ALA A 185 8.44 0.79 -0.73
CA ALA A 185 9.34 1.49 0.19
C ALA A 185 10.59 2.04 -0.52
N LYS A 186 11.00 1.44 -1.64
CA LYS A 186 12.21 1.85 -2.38
C LYS A 186 11.94 2.91 -3.44
N TYR A 187 10.79 2.86 -4.09
CA TYR A 187 10.37 3.78 -5.15
C TYR A 187 8.84 3.78 -5.29
N ALA A 188 8.34 4.83 -5.92
CA ALA A 188 6.96 4.89 -6.38
C ALA A 188 6.92 5.05 -7.90
N ARG A 189 5.82 4.58 -8.52
CA ARG A 189 5.55 4.73 -9.95
C ARG A 189 4.18 5.34 -10.15
N LEU A 190 4.10 6.30 -11.06
CA LEU A 190 2.86 6.87 -11.55
C LEU A 190 2.76 6.64 -13.06
N ASP A 191 1.69 6.01 -13.50
CA ASP A 191 1.35 5.89 -14.91
C ASP A 191 0.26 6.93 -15.20
N ILE A 192 0.48 7.76 -16.22
CA ILE A 192 -0.46 8.82 -16.60
C ILE A 192 -0.93 8.65 -18.04
N THR A 193 -2.13 9.12 -18.33
CA THR A 193 -2.64 9.23 -19.70
C THR A 193 -1.94 10.38 -20.42
N HIS A 194 -1.33 10.11 -21.56
CA HIS A 194 -0.78 11.15 -22.43
C HIS A 194 -0.68 10.63 -23.86
N PHE A 195 -0.91 11.49 -24.84
CA PHE A 195 -0.97 11.11 -26.26
C PHE A 195 0.38 11.19 -26.98
N SER A 196 1.42 11.74 -26.33
CA SER A 196 2.75 11.89 -26.90
C SER A 196 3.84 11.59 -25.88
N ARG A 197 5.08 11.44 -26.37
CA ARG A 197 6.24 11.30 -25.47
C ARG A 197 6.49 12.60 -24.72
N ILE A 198 6.62 12.50 -23.40
CA ILE A 198 7.00 13.61 -22.54
C ILE A 198 8.48 13.93 -22.79
N SER A 199 8.81 15.20 -23.10
CA SER A 199 10.17 15.64 -23.31
C SER A 199 10.95 15.73 -21.99
N ARG A 200 12.28 15.79 -22.08
CA ARG A 200 13.14 15.99 -20.89
C ARG A 200 12.81 17.31 -20.18
N ASP A 201 12.65 18.37 -20.93
CA ASP A 201 12.34 19.71 -20.40
C ASP A 201 10.99 19.70 -19.65
N GLN A 202 9.98 19.00 -20.20
CA GLN A 202 8.69 18.85 -19.50
C GLN A 202 8.82 18.05 -18.21
N LEU A 203 9.66 17.01 -18.17
CA LEU A 203 9.92 16.24 -16.96
C LEU A 203 10.60 17.10 -15.90
N ASP A 204 11.59 17.91 -16.29
CA ASP A 204 12.31 18.80 -15.39
C ASP A 204 11.35 19.85 -14.79
N ILE A 205 10.45 20.43 -15.59
CA ILE A 205 9.42 21.36 -15.11
C ILE A 205 8.45 20.66 -14.12
N ILE A 206 8.04 19.42 -14.41
CA ILE A 206 7.16 18.65 -13.51
C ILE A 206 7.86 18.36 -12.18
N GLU A 207 9.15 17.98 -12.23
CA GLU A 207 9.98 17.72 -11.05
C GLU A 207 10.14 18.99 -10.20
N ASP A 208 10.51 20.12 -10.82
CA ASP A 208 10.64 21.41 -10.14
C ASP A 208 9.30 21.84 -9.51
N ARG A 209 8.19 21.69 -10.23
CA ARG A 209 6.88 22.05 -9.72
C ARG A 209 6.46 21.19 -8.54
N ALA A 210 6.69 19.89 -8.61
CA ALA A 210 6.40 18.97 -7.51
C ALA A 210 7.23 19.32 -6.26
N ASN A 211 8.51 19.61 -6.41
CA ASN A 211 9.38 20.03 -5.30
C ASN A 211 8.97 21.38 -4.71
N GLN A 212 8.56 22.37 -5.51
CA GLN A 212 7.99 23.63 -5.01
C GLN A 212 6.76 23.41 -4.13
N ILE A 213 5.87 22.48 -4.52
CA ILE A 213 4.68 22.15 -3.70
C ILE A 213 5.10 21.55 -2.37
N ILE A 214 6.11 20.67 -2.37
CA ILE A 214 6.64 20.05 -1.14
C ILE A 214 7.28 21.11 -0.24
N GLU A 215 8.10 21.98 -0.80
CA GLU A 215 8.80 23.05 -0.06
C GLU A 215 7.83 24.09 0.52
N SER A 216 6.66 24.26 -0.09
CA SER A 216 5.64 25.19 0.42
C SER A 216 4.95 24.70 1.71
N GLU A 217 5.24 23.47 2.15
CA GLU A 217 4.62 22.84 3.34
C GLU A 217 3.09 22.93 3.36
N THR A 218 2.47 22.86 2.17
CA THR A 218 1.01 22.96 2.03
C THR A 218 0.32 21.92 2.91
N LYS A 219 -0.64 22.36 3.71
CA LYS A 219 -1.44 21.48 4.54
C LYS A 219 -2.26 20.54 3.66
N ILE A 220 -2.12 19.24 3.90
CA ILE A 220 -2.91 18.21 3.25
C ILE A 220 -4.12 17.90 4.11
N GLU A 221 -5.30 18.02 3.55
CA GLU A 221 -6.55 17.64 4.19
C GLU A 221 -7.14 16.41 3.51
N LYS A 222 -7.54 15.42 4.31
CA LYS A 222 -8.29 14.27 3.82
C LYS A 222 -9.77 14.50 4.13
N VAL A 223 -10.56 14.57 3.08
CA VAL A 223 -12.02 14.75 3.20
C VAL A 223 -12.71 13.60 2.48
N ILE A 224 -13.75 13.06 3.07
CA ILE A 224 -14.66 12.09 2.44
C ILE A 224 -15.88 12.88 1.99
N LEU A 225 -16.12 12.93 0.68
CA LEU A 225 -17.23 13.64 0.05
C LEU A 225 -18.05 12.65 -0.77
N ASP A 226 -19.31 12.99 -1.01
CA ASP A 226 -20.08 12.31 -2.05
C ASP A 226 -19.47 12.58 -3.42
N ARG A 227 -19.57 11.61 -4.33
CA ARG A 227 -18.91 11.67 -5.64
C ARG A 227 -19.23 12.95 -6.43
N ALA A 228 -20.47 13.44 -6.32
CA ALA A 228 -20.90 14.67 -6.99
C ALA A 228 -20.28 15.96 -6.41
N GLU A 229 -19.75 15.89 -5.20
CA GLU A 229 -19.06 17.02 -4.54
C GLU A 229 -17.53 16.92 -4.69
N ALA A 230 -17.02 15.74 -5.06
CA ALA A 230 -15.59 15.48 -5.22
C ALA A 230 -15.07 15.77 -6.64
N ASP A 231 -15.95 15.78 -7.66
CA ASP A 231 -15.68 16.09 -9.08
C ASP A 231 -15.78 17.59 -9.34
#